data_c5f55c933fba93ca9e52094eff307866
#
_entry.id   c5f55c933fba93ca9e52094eff307866
#
_cell.length_a   1.000
_cell.length_b   1.000
_cell.length_c   1.000
_cell.angle_alpha   90.00
_cell.angle_beta   90.00
_cell.angle_gamma   90.00
#
_symmetry.space_group_name_H-M   'P 1'
#
loop_
_entity.id
_entity.type
_entity.pdbx_description
1 polymer ?
#
loop_
_entity_poly.entity_id
_entity_poly.type
_entity_poly.pdbx_seq_one_letter_code
_entity_poly.pdbx_strand_id
1 'polypeptide(L)' 'MKLIIYSDKAGEFRWKLVASNGKTVADSGEGYSSLSNAKRAAKSFKWRTAFSKIITDL' A
#
# COMPACT_ATOMS: atom_id res chain seq x y z
N MET A 1 -1.13 8.26 9.76
CA MET A 1 -1.43 7.12 8.88
C MET A 1 -0.16 6.56 8.26
N LYS A 2 -0.18 5.29 7.91
CA LYS A 2 0.95 4.66 7.23
C LYS A 2 0.46 3.86 6.04
N LEU A 3 1.27 3.81 5.00
CA LEU A 3 1.00 3.01 3.81
C LEU A 3 1.85 1.74 3.88
N ILE A 4 1.21 0.58 3.78
CA ILE A 4 1.87 -0.71 3.88
C ILE A 4 1.72 -1.45 2.57
N ILE A 5 2.85 -1.92 2.00
CA ILE A 5 2.85 -2.78 0.82
C ILE A 5 3.07 -4.21 1.29
N TYR A 6 2.21 -5.12 0.86
CA TYR A 6 2.25 -6.51 1.26
C TYR A 6 2.01 -7.43 0.07
N SER A 7 2.30 -8.71 0.25
CA SER A 7 2.06 -9.73 -0.77
C SER A 7 0.79 -10.50 -0.42
N ASP A 8 -0.08 -10.73 -1.39
CA ASP A 8 -1.31 -11.49 -1.17
C ASP A 8 -1.09 -12.98 -1.42
N LYS A 9 -2.14 -13.78 -1.28
CA LYS A 9 -2.06 -15.23 -1.44
C LYS A 9 -1.72 -15.65 -2.86
N ALA A 10 -2.03 -14.82 -3.84
CA ALA A 10 -1.71 -15.10 -5.24
C ALA A 10 -0.29 -14.73 -5.60
N GLY A 11 0.49 -14.18 -4.65
CA GLY A 11 1.86 -13.75 -4.91
C GLY A 11 1.95 -12.38 -5.55
N GLU A 12 0.85 -11.65 -5.60
CA GLU A 12 0.84 -10.29 -6.13
C GLU A 12 1.03 -9.28 -5.01
N PHE A 13 1.51 -8.10 -5.37
CA PHE A 13 1.78 -7.04 -4.41
C PHE A 13 0.59 -6.10 -4.32
N ARG A 14 0.22 -5.75 -3.10
CA ARG A 14 -0.89 -4.83 -2.81
C ARG A 14 -0.45 -3.80 -1.81
N TRP A 15 -1.20 -2.70 -1.70
CA TRP A 15 -0.94 -1.72 -0.67
C TRP A 15 -2.23 -1.38 0.08
N LYS A 16 -2.07 -0.91 1.30
CA LYS A 16 -3.18 -0.42 2.12
C LYS A 16 -2.74 0.77 2.93
N LEU A 17 -3.67 1.69 3.17
CA LEU A 17 -3.46 2.85 4.01
C LEU A 17 -4.14 2.58 5.35
N VAL A 18 -3.36 2.64 6.42
CA VAL A 18 -3.83 2.28 7.77
C VAL A 18 -3.77 3.49 8.67
N ALA A 19 -4.87 3.77 9.36
CA ALA A 19 -4.95 4.86 10.32
C ALA A 19 -4.22 4.50 11.62
N SER A 20 -4.00 5.51 12.46
CA SER A 20 -3.28 5.32 13.72
C SER A 20 -3.97 4.34 14.66
N ASN A 21 -5.28 4.17 14.54
CA ASN A 21 -6.02 3.19 15.35
C ASN A 21 -5.98 1.77 14.79
N GLY A 22 -5.21 1.54 13.72
CA GLY A 22 -5.06 0.22 13.12
C GLY A 22 -6.10 -0.14 12.06
N LYS A 23 -7.05 0.73 11.80
CA LYS A 23 -8.08 0.45 10.80
C LYS A 23 -7.60 0.80 9.39
N THR A 24 -7.94 -0.05 8.43
CA THR A 24 -7.65 0.20 7.02
C THR A 24 -8.61 1.24 6.48
N VAL A 25 -8.05 2.33 5.98
CA VAL A 25 -8.82 3.46 5.43
C VAL A 25 -9.03 3.28 3.93
N ALA A 26 -8.02 2.76 3.24
CA ALA A 26 -8.07 2.54 1.79
C ALA A 26 -7.10 1.44 1.41
N ASP A 27 -7.31 0.81 0.25
CA ASP A 27 -6.39 -0.19 -0.26
C ASP A 27 -6.32 -0.12 -1.79
N SER A 28 -5.41 -0.92 -2.38
CA SER A 28 -5.21 -0.88 -3.82
C SER A 28 -6.35 -1.49 -4.62
N GLY A 29 -7.12 -2.39 -4.01
CA GLY A 29 -8.21 -3.06 -4.70
C GLY A 29 -7.77 -4.08 -5.74
N GLU A 30 -6.52 -4.04 -6.17
CA GLU A 30 -5.98 -4.98 -7.16
C GLU A 30 -4.54 -5.33 -6.82
N GLY A 31 -4.05 -6.44 -7.38
CA GLY A 31 -2.69 -6.88 -7.19
C GLY A 31 -1.79 -6.41 -8.32
N TYR A 32 -0.53 -6.13 -8.01
CA TYR A 32 0.49 -5.75 -8.98
C TYR A 32 1.50 -6.88 -9.11
N SER A 33 1.99 -7.08 -10.32
CA SER A 33 2.92 -8.19 -10.60
C SER A 33 4.32 -7.96 -10.05
N SER A 34 4.68 -6.72 -9.74
CA SER A 34 6.01 -6.41 -9.20
C SER A 34 5.91 -5.41 -8.06
N LEU A 35 6.91 -5.48 -7.17
CA LEU A 35 7.00 -4.55 -6.04
C LEU A 35 7.16 -3.11 -6.53
N SER A 36 7.94 -2.89 -7.58
CA SER A 36 8.14 -1.54 -8.09
C SER A 36 6.86 -0.95 -8.66
N ASN A 37 6.02 -1.77 -9.30
CA ASN A 37 4.71 -1.31 -9.79
C ASN A 37 3.79 -0.94 -8.63
N ALA A 38 3.77 -1.75 -7.57
CA ALA A 38 2.97 -1.44 -6.39
C ALA A 38 3.42 -0.14 -5.74
N LYS A 39 4.74 0.07 -5.61
CA LYS A 39 5.29 1.30 -5.07
C LYS A 39 4.93 2.52 -5.91
N ARG A 40 5.01 2.37 -7.23
CA ARG A 40 4.66 3.47 -8.15
C ARG A 40 3.20 3.85 -8.00
N ALA A 41 2.30 2.84 -7.94
CA ALA A 41 0.88 3.08 -7.78
C ALA A 41 0.60 3.78 -6.43
N ALA A 42 1.26 3.34 -5.36
CA ALA A 42 1.10 3.95 -4.06
C ALA A 42 1.56 5.42 -4.06
N LYS A 43 2.67 5.71 -4.73
CA LYS A 43 3.20 7.07 -4.81
C LYS A 43 2.30 8.00 -5.61
N SER A 44 1.58 7.47 -6.60
CA SER A 44 0.67 8.27 -7.42
C SER A 44 -0.70 8.47 -6.76
N PHE A 45 -0.96 7.79 -5.66
CA PHE A 45 -2.21 7.89 -4.94
C PHE A 45 -2.35 9.28 -4.31
N LYS A 46 -3.52 9.91 -4.49
CA LYS A 46 -3.71 11.29 -4.05
C LYS A 46 -3.69 11.49 -2.54
N TRP A 47 -3.69 10.40 -1.78
CA TRP A 47 -3.60 10.45 -0.32
C TRP A 47 -2.16 10.39 0.19
N ARG A 48 -1.16 10.44 -0.70
CA ARG A 48 0.23 10.30 -0.31
C ARG A 48 0.70 11.33 0.73
N THR A 49 0.01 12.46 0.82
CA THR A 49 0.30 13.46 1.85
C THR A 49 -0.16 13.05 3.24
N ALA A 50 -0.97 12.00 3.34
CA ALA A 50 -1.46 11.47 4.62
C ALA A 50 -0.47 10.54 5.31
N PHE A 51 0.64 10.19 4.64
CA PHE A 51 1.67 9.32 5.21
C PHE A 51 3.05 9.84 4.85
N SER A 52 4.02 9.64 5.74
CA SER A 52 5.37 10.16 5.55
C SER A 52 6.30 9.16 4.88
N LYS A 53 5.99 7.87 4.93
CA LYS A 53 6.81 6.85 4.29
C LYS A 53 5.99 5.61 3.96
N ILE A 54 6.54 4.80 3.06
CA ILE A 54 5.94 3.53 2.65
C ILE A 54 6.65 2.40 3.40
N ILE A 55 5.88 1.53 4.03
CA ILE A 55 6.40 0.37 4.75
C ILE A 55 6.19 -0.85 3.87
N THR A 56 7.26 -1.59 3.63
CA THR A 56 7.20 -2.84 2.87
C THR A 56 7.18 -4.01 3.85
N ASP A 57 6.06 -4.73 3.90
CA ASP A 57 5.85 -5.85 4.80
C ASP A 57 5.73 -7.13 3.97
N LEU A 58 6.88 -7.71 3.61
CA LEU A 58 6.94 -8.91 2.77
C LEU A 58 7.48 -10.13 3.51
#